data_97e5be2d175b66643766522c1b6ed9af
#
_entry.id   97e5be2d175b66643766522c1b6ed9af
#
_cell.length_a   1.000
_cell.length_b   1.000
_cell.length_c   1.000
_cell.angle_alpha   90.00
_cell.angle_beta   90.00
_cell.angle_gamma   90.00
#
_symmetry.space_group_name_H-M   'P 1'
#
loop_
_entity.id
_entity.type
_entity.pdbx_description
1 polymer ?
#
loop_
_entity_poly.entity_id
_entity_poly.type
_entity_poly.pdbx_seq_one_letter_code
_entity_poly.pdbx_strand_id
1 'polypeptide(L)'
;MYMIKSFKHKGIEEFFHNGSKKGIVPNHAGKLARILDRLDASIGPDDMDLPGYKLHQLIGKDKGRWSVTINGNWRITFEFLDQDVILVNYEDYH
;
A
#
# COMPACT_ATOMS: atom_id res chain seq x y z
N MET A 1 -3.14 -18.76 2.95
CA MET A 1 -1.95 -17.89 2.96
C MET A 1 -2.35 -16.47 2.58
N TYR A 2 -1.82 -15.50 3.29
CA TYR A 2 -2.15 -14.09 3.07
C TYR A 2 -1.21 -13.53 2.03
N MET A 3 -1.72 -12.63 1.19
CA MET A 3 -0.84 -11.99 0.23
C MET A 3 -1.60 -10.90 -0.52
N ILE A 4 -0.82 -10.04 -1.16
CA ILE A 4 -1.36 -9.05 -2.06
C ILE A 4 -1.76 -9.76 -3.36
N LYS A 5 -3.03 -9.67 -3.70
CA LYS A 5 -3.61 -10.35 -4.87
C LYS A 5 -3.67 -9.49 -6.11
N SER A 6 -3.78 -8.18 -5.94
CA SER A 6 -3.86 -7.29 -7.10
C SER A 6 -3.34 -5.90 -6.79
N PHE A 7 -2.87 -5.22 -7.84
CA PHE A 7 -2.35 -3.86 -7.78
C PHE A 7 -3.06 -3.01 -8.81
N LYS A 8 -3.33 -1.76 -8.46
CA LYS A 8 -3.81 -0.77 -9.43
C LYS A 8 -2.66 -0.02 -10.09
N HIS A 9 -1.52 0.04 -9.41
CA HIS A 9 -0.36 0.79 -9.90
C HIS A 9 0.71 -0.18 -10.38
N LYS A 10 0.99 -0.12 -11.69
CA LYS A 10 1.93 -1.07 -12.29
C LYS A 10 3.36 -0.88 -11.79
N GLY A 11 3.75 0.35 -11.50
CA GLY A 11 5.09 0.64 -11.00
C GLY A 11 5.41 -0.04 -9.69
N ILE A 12 4.47 0.00 -8.72
CA ILE A 12 4.71 -0.67 -7.45
C ILE A 12 4.56 -2.18 -7.56
N GLU A 13 3.74 -2.65 -8.49
CA GLU A 13 3.65 -4.09 -8.77
C GLU A 13 5.01 -4.62 -9.23
N GLU A 14 5.62 -3.95 -10.19
CA GLU A 14 6.96 -4.30 -10.66
C GLU A 14 8.01 -4.20 -9.56
N PHE A 15 7.89 -3.17 -8.74
CA PHE A 15 8.80 -2.99 -7.60
C PHE A 15 8.67 -4.15 -6.61
N PHE A 16 7.44 -4.53 -6.28
CA PHE A 16 7.18 -5.58 -5.31
C PHE A 16 7.68 -6.95 -5.81
N HIS A 17 7.39 -7.27 -7.06
CA HIS A 17 7.72 -8.59 -7.62
C HIS A 17 9.16 -8.69 -8.11
N ASN A 18 9.71 -7.63 -8.68
CA ASN A 18 11.00 -7.68 -9.38
C ASN A 18 12.06 -6.72 -8.86
N GLY A 19 11.69 -5.85 -7.92
CA GLY A 19 12.61 -4.85 -7.40
C GLY A 19 12.85 -3.66 -8.31
N SER A 20 12.08 -3.53 -9.39
CA SER A 20 12.24 -2.43 -10.34
C SER A 20 11.82 -1.11 -9.73
N LYS A 21 12.68 -0.10 -9.79
CA LYS A 21 12.40 1.24 -9.26
C LYS A 21 11.94 2.23 -10.32
N LYS A 22 11.65 1.75 -11.53
CA LYS A 22 11.31 2.62 -12.66
C LYS A 22 10.04 3.44 -12.44
N GLY A 23 9.06 2.88 -11.76
CA GLY A 23 7.76 3.52 -11.58
C GLY A 23 7.55 4.13 -10.21
N ILE A 24 8.61 4.31 -9.41
CA ILE A 24 8.49 4.84 -8.06
C ILE A 24 9.47 5.98 -7.84
N VAL A 25 9.18 6.82 -6.84
CA VAL A 25 10.10 7.87 -6.41
C VAL A 25 11.27 7.19 -5.68
N PRO A 26 12.52 7.41 -6.12
CA PRO A 26 13.67 6.68 -5.55
C PRO A 26 13.77 6.77 -4.02
N ASN A 27 13.48 7.94 -3.45
CA ASN A 27 13.57 8.14 -2.01
C ASN A 27 12.52 7.36 -1.22
N HIS A 28 11.51 6.84 -1.91
CA HIS A 28 10.45 6.06 -1.26
C HIS A 28 10.78 4.57 -1.18
N ALA A 29 11.81 4.12 -1.92
CA ALA A 29 12.04 2.69 -2.09
C ALA A 29 12.14 1.92 -0.77
N GLY A 30 12.90 2.44 0.19
CA GLY A 30 13.07 1.77 1.48
C GLY A 30 11.77 1.62 2.25
N LYS A 31 11.03 2.72 2.40
CA LYS A 31 9.77 2.68 3.15
C LYS A 31 8.70 1.90 2.39
N LEU A 32 8.68 2.04 1.05
CA LEU A 32 7.75 1.30 0.21
C LEU A 32 7.95 -0.20 0.35
N ALA A 33 9.19 -0.65 0.35
CA ALA A 33 9.49 -2.06 0.54
C ALA A 33 8.96 -2.58 1.87
N ARG A 34 9.17 -1.82 2.94
CA ARG A 34 8.68 -2.20 4.28
C ARG A 34 7.15 -2.23 4.33
N ILE A 35 6.49 -1.24 3.74
CA ILE A 35 5.03 -1.16 3.71
C ILE A 35 4.45 -2.34 2.94
N LEU A 36 4.99 -2.63 1.76
CA LEU A 36 4.48 -3.70 0.92
C LEU A 36 4.72 -5.07 1.55
N ASP A 37 5.88 -5.29 2.16
CA ASP A 37 6.16 -6.53 2.86
C ASP A 37 5.20 -6.74 4.03
N ARG A 38 4.96 -5.69 4.81
CA ARG A 38 4.02 -5.76 5.93
C ARG A 38 2.60 -6.01 5.44
N LEU A 39 2.22 -5.33 4.36
CA LEU A 39 0.89 -5.48 3.77
C LEU A 39 0.69 -6.90 3.27
N ASP A 40 1.71 -7.48 2.64
CA ASP A 40 1.65 -8.85 2.13
C ASP A 40 1.46 -9.88 3.26
N ALA A 41 1.88 -9.55 4.46
CA ALA A 41 1.75 -10.40 5.64
C ALA A 41 0.54 -10.08 6.50
N SER A 42 -0.24 -9.05 6.14
CA SER A 42 -1.37 -8.59 6.94
C SER A 42 -2.64 -9.37 6.64
N ILE A 43 -3.48 -9.54 7.65
CA ILE A 43 -4.79 -10.19 7.50
C ILE A 43 -5.94 -9.23 7.73
N GLY A 44 -5.66 -8.01 8.13
CA GLY A 44 -6.66 -6.97 8.35
C GLY A 44 -6.00 -5.62 8.50
N PRO A 45 -6.78 -4.53 8.47
CA PRO A 45 -6.24 -3.18 8.50
C PRO A 45 -5.40 -2.88 9.73
N ASP A 46 -5.74 -3.45 10.88
CA ASP A 46 -5.03 -3.17 12.14
C ASP A 46 -3.56 -3.55 12.06
N ASP A 47 -3.21 -4.50 11.20
CA ASP A 47 -1.81 -4.91 11.02
C ASP A 47 -0.96 -3.80 10.41
N MET A 48 -1.61 -2.81 9.80
CA MET A 48 -0.94 -1.66 9.19
C MET A 48 -0.95 -0.43 10.08
N ASP A 49 -1.48 -0.54 11.31
CA ASP A 49 -1.53 0.58 12.25
C ASP A 49 -0.22 0.66 13.04
N LEU A 50 0.82 1.12 12.36
CA LEU A 50 2.17 1.21 12.92
C LEU A 50 2.58 2.68 13.08
N PRO A 51 3.50 2.98 14.00
CA PRO A 51 3.98 4.34 14.18
C PRO A 51 4.49 4.94 12.87
N GLY A 52 4.00 6.13 12.53
CA GLY A 52 4.40 6.82 11.31
C GLY A 52 3.63 6.44 10.06
N TYR A 53 2.83 5.37 10.09
CA TYR A 53 2.06 4.95 8.93
C TYR A 53 0.77 5.75 8.76
N LYS A 54 0.22 6.27 9.85
CA LYS A 54 -1.00 7.07 9.83
C LYS A 54 -2.14 6.36 9.11
N LEU A 55 -2.37 5.11 9.49
CA LEU A 55 -3.46 4.32 8.90
C LEU A 55 -4.79 5.02 9.07
N HIS A 56 -5.56 5.15 7.99
CA HIS A 56 -6.93 5.63 8.10
C HIS A 56 -7.79 5.08 6.97
N GLN A 57 -9.08 5.01 7.23
CA GLN A 57 -10.06 4.54 6.26
C GLN A 57 -10.50 5.72 5.39
N LEU A 58 -10.61 5.46 4.09
CA LEU A 58 -11.09 6.47 3.15
C LEU A 58 -12.62 6.52 3.17
N ILE A 59 -13.18 7.68 2.84
CA ILE A 59 -14.61 7.92 2.85
C ILE A 59 -15.09 8.30 1.45
N GLY A 60 -16.40 8.41 1.29
CA GLY A 60 -17.00 8.77 0.00
C GLY A 60 -16.97 7.59 -0.95
N LYS A 61 -16.68 7.86 -2.21
CA LYS A 61 -16.66 6.82 -3.25
C LYS A 61 -15.51 5.82 -3.09
N ASP A 62 -14.54 6.16 -2.26
CA ASP A 62 -13.43 5.26 -1.93
C ASP A 62 -13.69 4.46 -0.65
N LYS A 63 -14.93 4.46 -0.18
CA LYS A 63 -15.32 3.73 1.01
C LYS A 63 -14.91 2.26 0.89
N GLY A 64 -14.35 1.74 1.98
CA GLY A 64 -13.83 0.37 2.00
C GLY A 64 -12.33 0.30 1.74
N ARG A 65 -11.73 1.39 1.30
CA ARG A 65 -10.30 1.46 1.10
C ARG A 65 -9.60 2.07 2.31
N TRP A 66 -8.35 1.72 2.47
CA TRP A 66 -7.49 2.20 3.56
C TRP A 66 -6.26 2.86 2.97
N SER A 67 -5.62 3.71 3.75
CA SER A 67 -4.39 4.35 3.30
C SER A 67 -3.35 4.40 4.41
N VAL A 68 -2.08 4.30 4.02
CA VAL A 68 -0.94 4.57 4.89
C VAL A 68 -0.03 5.57 4.18
N THR A 69 0.59 6.45 4.98
CA THR A 69 1.44 7.52 4.46
C THR A 69 2.85 6.99 4.19
N ILE A 70 3.42 7.40 3.07
CA ILE A 70 4.82 7.15 2.76
C ILE A 70 5.64 8.36 3.19
N ASN A 71 5.41 9.49 2.55
CA ASN A 71 6.15 10.73 2.78
C ASN A 71 5.38 11.89 2.14
N GLY A 72 5.16 12.96 2.91
CA GLY A 72 4.41 14.10 2.40
C GLY A 72 3.01 13.69 1.97
N ASN A 73 2.68 13.97 0.70
CA ASN A 73 1.36 13.63 0.16
C ASN A 73 1.30 12.23 -0.45
N TRP A 74 2.42 11.51 -0.47
CA TRP A 74 2.45 10.17 -1.05
C TRP A 74 1.91 9.14 -0.09
N ARG A 75 1.08 8.24 -0.61
CA ARG A 75 0.45 7.21 0.19
C ARG A 75 0.24 5.92 -0.60
N ILE A 76 0.09 4.81 0.14
CA ILE A 76 -0.35 3.54 -0.41
C ILE A 76 -1.81 3.37 0.00
N THR A 77 -2.67 3.02 -0.96
CA THR A 77 -4.07 2.70 -0.69
C THR A 77 -4.33 1.25 -1.03
N PHE A 78 -5.27 0.64 -0.33
CA PHE A 78 -5.53 -0.79 -0.48
C PHE A 78 -6.89 -1.15 0.09
N GLU A 79 -7.34 -2.37 -0.23
CA GLU A 79 -8.55 -2.94 0.34
C GLU A 79 -8.25 -4.33 0.86
N PHE A 80 -9.05 -4.78 1.83
CA PHE A 80 -9.05 -6.18 2.23
C PHE A 80 -10.31 -6.84 1.68
N LEU A 81 -10.14 -8.02 1.07
CA LEU A 81 -11.22 -8.90 0.68
C LEU A 81 -10.98 -10.19 1.42
N ASP A 82 -11.79 -10.45 2.43
CA ASP A 82 -11.50 -11.49 3.41
C ASP A 82 -10.14 -11.21 4.06
N GLN A 83 -9.17 -12.08 3.90
CA GLN A 83 -7.84 -11.88 4.47
C GLN A 83 -6.80 -11.50 3.41
N ASP A 84 -7.23 -11.33 2.18
CA ASP A 84 -6.34 -10.95 1.08
C ASP A 84 -6.35 -9.44 0.89
N VAL A 85 -5.24 -8.93 0.38
CA VAL A 85 -5.10 -7.50 0.05
C VAL A 85 -5.28 -7.34 -1.44
N ILE A 86 -6.13 -6.42 -1.85
CA ILE A 86 -6.42 -6.18 -3.26
C ILE A 86 -6.30 -4.70 -3.60
N LEU A 87 -6.15 -4.41 -4.88
CA LEU A 87 -6.20 -3.07 -5.46
C LEU A 87 -5.22 -2.10 -4.78
N VAL A 88 -4.00 -2.58 -4.58
CA VAL A 88 -2.95 -1.75 -3.98
C VAL A 88 -2.54 -0.67 -4.97
N ASN A 89 -2.59 0.58 -4.52
CA ASN A 89 -2.28 1.72 -5.36
C ASN A 89 -1.26 2.63 -4.65
N TYR A 90 -0.57 3.43 -5.44
CA TYR A 90 0.49 4.32 -4.99
C TYR A 90 0.13 5.69 -5.53
N GLU A 91 -0.16 6.64 -4.64
CA GLU A 91 -0.76 7.91 -5.02
C GLU A 91 -0.05 9.08 -4.38
N ASP A 92 0.00 10.18 -5.14
CA ASP A 92 0.39 11.49 -4.63
C ASP A 92 -0.92 12.24 -4.35
N TYR A 93 -1.27 12.35 -3.09
CA TYR A 93 -2.55 12.94 -2.67
C TYR A 93 -2.38 14.43 -2.44
N HIS A 94 -3.10 15.23 -3.20
CA HIS A 94 -3.13 16.68 -3.05
C HIS A 94 -4.46 17.17 -2.54
#